data_b2253a0bbca56f6f246142904e4b8eab
#
_entry.id   b2253a0bbca56f6f246142904e4b8eab
#
_cell.length_a   1.000
_cell.length_b   1.000
_cell.length_c   1.000
_cell.angle_alpha   90.00
_cell.angle_beta   90.00
_cell.angle_gamma   90.00
#
_symmetry.space_group_name_H-M   'P 1'
#
loop_
_entity.id
_entity.type
_entity.pdbx_description
1 polymer ?
#
loop_
_entity_poly.entity_id
_entity_poly.type
_entity_poly.pdbx_seq_one_letter_code
_entity_poly.pdbx_strand_id
1 'polypeptide(L)'
;MSFADCDTSQVELWGECYSLSATNISLPNRSLTGPIPPEIGLFENLINLKLKYNNLTGPIPPEIGNLSNLETLELQFNNLSGPIPDGVWGLTNLRQLRLQKNQFTGDIPPQLGDLSALTHLYLYGNQLTGPIPSEIGNLSNIVKLHLNNNQFSGLIPESFCDINLAFYNAHLFDISGNQLVPPYPDCVSYFMGYQYSEECESNYLFDGICTEQADLDVLQVFIDNSAETINMEMDDNGNGIIDPIELGTQHWWDGRLTELNCNYDLANENGFDDLGISGPIPDGIGNLESLEFLWLEDNLLTGPIPPSIGNLSNLKYLILHFNELTGPIPPSIGNLSNLEILKLDNNQITGHIPDSICALNILFNWQNDLFGDNFAVYNNQLCSPYPDCVSDYVGIQDTSNCTLADVQSDPIPEYYELSEPYPNPFNAETTIGFSLPLKDILNIDIYDMNGRKIQSLIHGIFDSGYQEIHWDAGELSSGIYFIQMSSRDFIATKKVTLIK
;
A
#
# COMPACT_ATOMS: atom_id res chain seq x y z
N MET A 1 39.27 -20.91 16.96
CA MET A 1 39.59 -20.16 15.73
C MET A 1 41.04 -19.77 15.86
N SER A 2 41.92 -20.14 14.91
CA SER A 2 43.31 -19.70 14.93
C SER A 2 43.30 -18.21 14.55
N PHE A 3 43.82 -17.35 15.41
CA PHE A 3 44.09 -15.95 15.06
C PHE A 3 45.04 -15.96 13.86
N ALA A 4 44.70 -15.19 12.82
CA ALA A 4 45.59 -14.98 11.71
C ALA A 4 46.78 -14.17 12.25
N ASP A 5 48.02 -14.70 12.16
CA ASP A 5 49.21 -13.93 12.50
C ASP A 5 49.47 -12.89 11.38
N CYS A 6 48.80 -11.73 11.49
CA CYS A 6 49.04 -10.62 10.57
C CYS A 6 50.44 -10.04 10.77
N ASP A 7 51.13 -9.66 9.69
CA ASP A 7 52.40 -8.98 9.81
C ASP A 7 52.22 -7.51 10.29
N THR A 8 53.31 -6.82 10.62
CA THR A 8 53.29 -5.47 11.18
C THR A 8 52.74 -4.39 10.26
N SER A 9 52.53 -4.71 8.97
CA SER A 9 51.91 -3.83 7.95
C SER A 9 50.45 -4.11 7.71
N GLN A 10 49.87 -5.01 8.48
CA GLN A 10 48.49 -5.52 8.34
C GLN A 10 47.74 -5.42 9.64
N VAL A 11 46.39 -5.38 9.52
CA VAL A 11 45.42 -5.40 10.64
C VAL A 11 44.46 -6.51 10.38
N GLU A 12 44.18 -7.30 11.43
CA GLU A 12 43.13 -8.31 11.42
C GLU A 12 41.77 -7.69 11.56
N LEU A 13 40.87 -7.93 10.61
CA LEU A 13 39.45 -7.63 10.69
C LEU A 13 38.68 -8.90 10.35
N TRP A 14 37.75 -9.30 11.24
CA TRP A 14 36.89 -10.48 11.09
C TRP A 14 37.64 -11.77 10.66
N GLY A 15 38.85 -11.97 11.15
CA GLY A 15 39.67 -13.17 10.93
C GLY A 15 40.49 -13.15 9.64
N GLU A 16 40.52 -12.03 8.92
CA GLU A 16 41.37 -11.83 7.73
C GLU A 16 42.33 -10.64 7.94
N CYS A 17 43.52 -10.75 7.35
CA CYS A 17 44.54 -9.70 7.44
C CYS A 17 44.46 -8.72 6.27
N TYR A 18 44.37 -7.42 6.56
CA TYR A 18 44.30 -6.35 5.58
C TYR A 18 45.50 -5.44 5.68
N SER A 19 46.08 -5.08 4.54
CA SER A 19 47.20 -4.13 4.51
C SER A 19 46.74 -2.73 4.96
N LEU A 20 47.51 -2.06 5.82
CA LEU A 20 47.27 -0.67 6.25
C LEU A 20 47.27 0.32 5.06
N SER A 21 47.84 -0.05 3.91
CA SER A 21 47.78 0.75 2.68
C SER A 21 46.54 0.50 1.83
N ALA A 22 45.58 -0.32 2.33
CA ALA A 22 44.37 -0.62 1.58
C ALA A 22 43.52 0.63 1.31
N THR A 23 43.08 0.78 0.07
CA THR A 23 42.16 1.84 -0.35
C THR A 23 40.71 1.37 -0.48
N ASN A 24 40.49 0.05 -0.42
CA ASN A 24 39.14 -0.54 -0.54
C ASN A 24 39.03 -1.77 0.36
N ILE A 25 38.01 -1.74 1.23
CA ILE A 25 37.55 -2.91 2.01
C ILE A 25 36.08 -3.14 1.64
N SER A 26 35.81 -4.27 0.96
CA SER A 26 34.48 -4.58 0.45
C SER A 26 34.11 -6.03 0.80
N LEU A 27 33.21 -6.19 1.77
CA LEU A 27 32.78 -7.45 2.36
C LEU A 27 31.24 -7.59 2.42
N PRO A 28 30.51 -7.35 1.30
CA PRO A 28 29.06 -7.49 1.30
C PRO A 28 28.67 -8.97 1.38
N ASN A 29 27.54 -9.29 2.04
CA ASN A 29 26.98 -10.65 2.10
C ASN A 29 27.96 -11.71 2.63
N ARG A 30 28.75 -11.40 3.67
CA ARG A 30 29.74 -12.31 4.26
C ARG A 30 29.29 -12.92 5.58
N SER A 31 28.03 -12.67 5.99
CA SER A 31 27.50 -13.10 7.31
C SER A 31 28.40 -12.66 8.47
N LEU A 32 29.04 -11.49 8.35
CA LEU A 32 29.85 -10.90 9.41
C LEU A 32 28.98 -10.60 10.62
N THR A 33 29.48 -10.89 11.81
CA THR A 33 28.80 -10.70 13.08
C THR A 33 29.66 -9.88 14.06
N GLY A 34 29.02 -9.36 15.12
CA GLY A 34 29.70 -8.55 16.13
C GLY A 34 29.91 -7.10 15.69
N PRO A 35 30.62 -6.30 16.51
CA PRO A 35 30.84 -4.88 16.22
C PRO A 35 31.85 -4.66 15.07
N ILE A 36 31.78 -3.47 14.47
CA ILE A 36 32.87 -2.97 13.63
C ILE A 36 34.08 -2.72 14.52
N PRO A 37 35.23 -3.36 14.26
CA PRO A 37 36.41 -3.16 15.11
C PRO A 37 36.94 -1.72 15.03
N PRO A 38 37.33 -1.08 16.16
CA PRO A 38 37.92 0.28 16.14
C PRO A 38 39.22 0.37 15.34
N GLU A 39 39.89 -0.75 15.13
CA GLU A 39 41.08 -0.86 14.26
C GLU A 39 40.80 -0.47 12.80
N ILE A 40 39.51 -0.38 12.37
CA ILE A 40 39.11 0.15 11.08
C ILE A 40 39.70 1.58 10.86
N GLY A 41 39.81 2.37 11.91
CA GLY A 41 40.36 3.73 11.87
C GLY A 41 41.87 3.83 11.56
N LEU A 42 42.57 2.69 11.48
CA LEU A 42 43.98 2.64 11.13
C LEU A 42 44.24 2.71 9.61
N PHE A 43 43.18 2.53 8.80
CA PHE A 43 43.27 2.51 7.33
C PHE A 43 43.17 3.92 6.74
N GLU A 44 44.13 4.82 7.06
CA GLU A 44 44.08 6.24 6.67
C GLU A 44 43.97 6.49 5.14
N ASN A 45 44.33 5.48 4.31
CA ASN A 45 44.25 5.57 2.86
C ASN A 45 42.92 5.04 2.29
N LEU A 46 41.97 4.61 3.15
CA LEU A 46 40.74 3.99 2.71
C LEU A 46 39.85 4.98 1.98
N ILE A 47 39.38 4.59 0.78
CA ILE A 47 38.48 5.34 -0.07
C ILE A 47 37.08 4.73 -0.01
N ASN A 48 37.00 3.38 0.04
CA ASN A 48 35.70 2.65 0.08
C ASN A 48 35.70 1.67 1.22
N LEU A 49 34.65 1.78 2.08
CA LEU A 49 34.30 0.79 3.10
C LEU A 49 32.88 0.29 2.84
N LYS A 50 32.74 -0.98 2.44
CA LYS A 50 31.47 -1.61 2.10
C LYS A 50 31.27 -2.88 2.90
N LEU A 51 30.38 -2.81 3.91
CA LEU A 51 30.06 -3.89 4.83
C LEU A 51 28.56 -4.24 4.80
N LYS A 52 27.85 -3.81 3.77
CA LYS A 52 26.38 -4.00 3.62
C LYS A 52 25.98 -5.48 3.58
N TYR A 53 24.70 -5.72 3.97
CA TYR A 53 24.08 -7.06 3.97
C TYR A 53 24.88 -8.06 4.83
N ASN A 54 25.10 -7.73 6.11
CA ASN A 54 25.73 -8.58 7.10
C ASN A 54 24.89 -8.60 8.39
N ASN A 55 25.41 -9.23 9.44
CA ASN A 55 24.78 -9.29 10.77
C ASN A 55 25.61 -8.51 11.81
N LEU A 56 26.20 -7.38 11.39
CA LEU A 56 27.01 -6.55 12.28
C LEU A 56 26.12 -5.88 13.32
N THR A 57 26.63 -5.72 14.54
CA THR A 57 25.93 -5.19 15.71
C THR A 57 26.71 -4.11 16.42
N GLY A 58 26.04 -3.37 17.33
CA GLY A 58 26.69 -2.30 18.11
C GLY A 58 26.93 -1.01 17.31
N PRO A 59 27.62 -0.02 17.90
CA PRO A 59 27.79 1.28 17.27
C PRO A 59 28.88 1.27 16.18
N ILE A 60 28.81 2.28 15.31
CA ILE A 60 29.98 2.64 14.48
C ILE A 60 31.07 3.17 15.41
N PRO A 61 32.31 2.65 15.33
CA PRO A 61 33.38 3.13 16.20
C PRO A 61 33.77 4.57 15.84
N PRO A 62 34.01 5.45 16.84
CA PRO A 62 34.42 6.84 16.57
C PRO A 62 35.65 6.98 15.70
N GLU A 63 36.51 5.98 15.70
CA GLU A 63 37.77 5.92 14.89
C GLU A 63 37.47 5.93 13.39
N ILE A 64 36.24 5.71 12.95
CA ILE A 64 35.82 5.89 11.56
C ILE A 64 36.14 7.30 11.06
N GLY A 65 36.10 8.31 11.93
CA GLY A 65 36.48 9.70 11.61
C GLY A 65 37.94 9.90 11.19
N ASN A 66 38.82 8.93 11.44
CA ASN A 66 40.21 8.98 11.00
C ASN A 66 40.38 8.72 9.48
N LEU A 67 39.33 8.21 8.83
CA LEU A 67 39.31 7.83 7.42
C LEU A 67 39.12 9.06 6.51
N SER A 68 39.95 10.06 6.61
CA SER A 68 39.81 11.37 5.93
C SER A 68 39.70 11.28 4.40
N ASN A 69 40.17 10.18 3.79
CA ASN A 69 40.08 9.92 2.36
C ASN A 69 38.82 9.17 1.91
N LEU A 70 37.93 8.84 2.87
CA LEU A 70 36.76 8.01 2.57
C LEU A 70 35.77 8.76 1.66
N GLU A 71 35.43 8.15 0.52
CA GLU A 71 34.40 8.62 -0.42
C GLU A 71 33.11 7.81 -0.32
N THR A 72 33.18 6.53 0.07
CA THR A 72 32.01 5.64 0.16
C THR A 72 31.99 4.90 1.49
N LEU A 73 30.89 5.07 2.24
CA LEU A 73 30.58 4.31 3.45
C LEU A 73 29.25 3.58 3.26
N GLU A 74 29.30 2.27 3.05
CA GLU A 74 28.11 1.40 2.86
C GLU A 74 28.00 0.40 4.01
N LEU A 75 27.12 0.69 4.98
CA LEU A 75 26.82 -0.14 6.17
C LEU A 75 25.38 -0.63 6.21
N GLN A 76 24.59 -0.38 5.16
CA GLN A 76 23.17 -0.70 5.12
C GLN A 76 22.88 -2.19 5.27
N PHE A 77 21.65 -2.49 5.75
CA PHE A 77 21.16 -3.85 5.99
C PHE A 77 22.08 -4.64 6.94
N ASN A 78 22.18 -4.13 8.17
CA ASN A 78 22.86 -4.72 9.32
C ASN A 78 22.00 -4.53 10.59
N ASN A 79 22.55 -4.89 11.75
CA ASN A 79 21.93 -4.67 13.06
C ASN A 79 22.75 -3.64 13.88
N LEU A 80 23.35 -2.66 13.20
CA LEU A 80 24.13 -1.60 13.84
C LEU A 80 23.21 -0.67 14.63
N SER A 81 23.67 -0.16 15.76
CA SER A 81 22.84 0.62 16.69
C SER A 81 23.61 1.76 17.35
N GLY A 82 22.90 2.59 18.11
CA GLY A 82 23.48 3.77 18.79
C GLY A 82 23.58 4.97 17.82
N PRO A 83 24.10 6.11 18.30
CA PRO A 83 24.20 7.32 17.51
C PRO A 83 25.27 7.18 16.40
N ILE A 84 25.04 7.89 15.29
CA ILE A 84 26.08 8.07 14.27
C ILE A 84 27.19 8.97 14.88
N PRO A 85 28.44 8.50 14.96
CA PRO A 85 29.48 9.25 15.66
C PRO A 85 29.86 10.53 14.89
N ASP A 86 30.22 11.57 15.66
CA ASP A 86 30.61 12.89 15.11
C ASP A 86 31.70 12.79 14.03
N GLY A 87 32.58 11.81 14.14
CA GLY A 87 33.64 11.57 13.14
C GLY A 87 33.12 11.32 11.73
N VAL A 88 31.94 10.75 11.55
CA VAL A 88 31.32 10.54 10.24
C VAL A 88 31.03 11.87 9.55
N TRP A 89 30.53 12.85 10.30
CA TRP A 89 30.16 14.18 9.80
C TRP A 89 31.39 15.05 9.47
N GLY A 90 32.60 14.63 9.89
CA GLY A 90 33.87 15.25 9.53
C GLY A 90 34.50 14.70 8.24
N LEU A 91 33.90 13.67 7.62
CA LEU A 91 34.46 13.04 6.40
C LEU A 91 34.11 13.84 5.13
N THR A 92 34.70 15.01 4.95
CA THR A 92 34.32 15.98 3.90
C THR A 92 34.50 15.48 2.46
N ASN A 93 35.29 14.40 2.24
CA ASN A 93 35.42 13.74 0.94
C ASN A 93 34.30 12.75 0.63
N LEU A 94 33.35 12.51 1.60
CA LEU A 94 32.34 11.50 1.46
C LEU A 94 31.34 11.88 0.36
N ARG A 95 31.13 10.96 -0.58
CA ARG A 95 30.20 11.07 -1.71
C ARG A 95 28.94 10.21 -1.48
N GLN A 96 29.10 9.06 -0.83
CA GLN A 96 28.00 8.15 -0.54
C GLN A 96 28.01 7.74 0.93
N LEU A 97 26.94 8.07 1.63
CA LEU A 97 26.66 7.63 3.00
C LEU A 97 25.39 6.78 2.97
N ARG A 98 25.54 5.46 3.14
CA ARG A 98 24.46 4.48 3.11
C ARG A 98 24.38 3.72 4.42
N LEU A 99 23.49 4.16 5.30
CA LEU A 99 23.29 3.63 6.65
C LEU A 99 21.88 3.02 6.84
N GLN A 100 21.06 2.98 5.79
CA GLN A 100 19.66 2.54 5.86
C GLN A 100 19.49 1.10 6.35
N LYS A 101 18.29 0.82 6.91
CA LYS A 101 17.91 -0.49 7.46
C LYS A 101 18.95 -0.98 8.48
N ASN A 102 19.02 -0.23 9.58
CA ASN A 102 19.79 -0.49 10.80
C ASN A 102 18.97 -0.02 12.00
N GLN A 103 19.59 0.15 13.16
CA GLN A 103 18.95 0.59 14.42
C GLN A 103 19.65 1.86 14.95
N PHE A 104 20.08 2.76 14.07
CA PHE A 104 20.74 4.00 14.47
C PHE A 104 19.76 4.94 15.18
N THR A 105 20.24 5.61 16.23
CA THR A 105 19.49 6.53 17.09
C THR A 105 20.15 7.90 17.16
N GLY A 106 19.50 8.86 17.83
CA GLY A 106 20.00 10.22 18.01
C GLY A 106 19.75 11.14 16.82
N ASP A 107 20.24 12.35 16.91
CA ASP A 107 19.92 13.43 15.98
C ASP A 107 20.98 13.57 14.89
N ILE A 108 20.59 14.15 13.75
CA ILE A 108 21.54 14.57 12.72
C ILE A 108 22.08 15.96 13.12
N PRO A 109 23.40 16.10 13.33
CA PRO A 109 23.95 17.39 13.73
C PRO A 109 24.12 18.35 12.55
N PRO A 110 24.23 19.68 12.80
CA PRO A 110 24.51 20.68 11.77
C PRO A 110 25.72 20.41 10.89
N GLN A 111 26.71 19.67 11.40
CA GLN A 111 27.90 19.26 10.66
C GLN A 111 27.59 18.40 9.43
N LEU A 112 26.38 17.87 9.29
CA LEU A 112 25.92 17.28 8.02
C LEU A 112 26.20 18.21 6.84
N GLY A 113 25.99 19.53 6.99
CA GLY A 113 26.20 20.53 5.96
C GLY A 113 27.66 20.68 5.49
N ASP A 114 28.64 20.17 6.27
CA ASP A 114 30.06 20.19 5.90
C ASP A 114 30.39 19.11 4.84
N LEU A 115 29.52 18.15 4.62
CA LEU A 115 29.67 17.05 3.64
C LEU A 115 29.34 17.52 2.23
N SER A 116 29.96 18.60 1.79
CA SER A 116 29.67 19.27 0.51
C SER A 116 29.92 18.41 -0.75
N ALA A 117 30.69 17.33 -0.64
CA ALA A 117 30.92 16.36 -1.72
C ALA A 117 29.81 15.30 -1.82
N LEU A 118 28.86 15.28 -0.85
CA LEU A 118 27.86 14.22 -0.75
C LEU A 118 26.87 14.26 -1.91
N THR A 119 26.71 13.11 -2.56
CA THR A 119 25.78 12.91 -3.67
C THR A 119 24.60 11.99 -3.28
N HIS A 120 24.82 11.06 -2.36
CA HIS A 120 23.83 10.09 -1.93
C HIS A 120 23.81 9.98 -0.40
N LEU A 121 22.68 10.30 0.19
CA LEU A 121 22.43 10.16 1.63
C LEU A 121 21.22 9.25 1.83
N TYR A 122 21.47 8.05 2.36
CA TYR A 122 20.43 7.08 2.70
C TYR A 122 20.49 6.76 4.19
N LEU A 123 19.53 7.29 4.94
CA LEU A 123 19.38 7.08 6.37
C LEU A 123 18.06 6.37 6.73
N TYR A 124 17.26 6.01 5.74
CA TYR A 124 15.91 5.47 5.96
C TYR A 124 15.89 4.16 6.75
N GLY A 125 14.76 3.88 7.39
CA GLY A 125 14.57 2.65 8.17
C GLY A 125 15.56 2.56 9.35
N ASN A 126 15.60 3.60 10.18
CA ASN A 126 16.37 3.70 11.42
C ASN A 126 15.48 4.28 12.55
N GLN A 127 16.09 4.66 13.66
CA GLN A 127 15.42 5.27 14.82
C GLN A 127 16.02 6.67 15.10
N LEU A 128 16.39 7.41 14.03
CA LEU A 128 16.96 8.74 14.15
C LEU A 128 15.87 9.73 14.60
N THR A 129 16.24 10.67 15.47
CA THR A 129 15.32 11.60 16.14
C THR A 129 15.65 13.05 15.84
N GLY A 130 14.90 13.98 16.46
CA GLY A 130 15.15 15.40 16.43
C GLY A 130 14.81 16.09 15.10
N PRO A 131 15.10 17.38 14.98
CA PRO A 131 14.81 18.15 13.77
C PRO A 131 15.83 17.88 12.68
N ILE A 132 15.41 18.05 11.43
CA ILE A 132 16.32 18.09 10.28
C ILE A 132 17.09 19.41 10.36
N PRO A 133 18.45 19.39 10.38
CA PRO A 133 19.24 20.61 10.51
C PRO A 133 19.13 21.48 9.27
N SER A 134 19.09 22.82 9.46
CA SER A 134 19.01 23.77 8.35
C SER A 134 20.21 23.68 7.40
N GLU A 135 21.34 23.19 7.87
CA GLU A 135 22.56 23.01 7.11
C GLU A 135 22.46 21.94 6.03
N ILE A 136 21.36 21.16 6.01
CA ILE A 136 21.05 20.23 4.91
C ILE A 136 21.01 20.96 3.56
N GLY A 137 20.57 22.23 3.54
CA GLY A 137 20.57 23.07 2.35
C GLY A 137 21.97 23.30 1.73
N ASN A 138 23.03 23.07 2.50
CA ASN A 138 24.42 23.19 2.01
C ASN A 138 24.85 22.01 1.12
N LEU A 139 24.06 20.93 1.04
CA LEU A 139 24.38 19.73 0.25
C LEU A 139 24.14 19.96 -1.25
N SER A 140 24.86 20.90 -1.84
CA SER A 140 24.64 21.36 -3.22
C SER A 140 24.87 20.30 -4.31
N ASN A 141 25.53 19.19 -3.98
CA ASN A 141 25.81 18.08 -4.91
C ASN A 141 24.91 16.88 -4.70
N ILE A 142 23.91 16.96 -3.80
CA ILE A 142 23.03 15.83 -3.51
C ILE A 142 22.18 15.45 -4.73
N VAL A 143 22.09 14.16 -5.01
CA VAL A 143 21.30 13.56 -6.09
C VAL A 143 20.21 12.66 -5.53
N LYS A 144 20.49 11.99 -4.40
CA LYS A 144 19.53 11.13 -3.71
C LYS A 144 19.54 11.41 -2.22
N LEU A 145 18.36 11.65 -1.67
CA LEU A 145 18.14 11.98 -0.26
C LEU A 145 16.94 11.17 0.27
N HIS A 146 17.23 10.12 1.02
CA HIS A 146 16.22 9.26 1.63
C HIS A 146 16.36 9.27 3.16
N LEU A 147 15.43 9.94 3.82
CA LEU A 147 15.33 10.10 5.27
C LEU A 147 14.11 9.41 5.87
N ASN A 148 13.32 8.76 5.02
CA ASN A 148 12.03 8.16 5.38
C ASN A 148 12.16 7.09 6.48
N ASN A 149 11.02 6.83 7.14
CA ASN A 149 10.93 5.80 8.20
C ASN A 149 11.99 5.96 9.30
N ASN A 150 11.91 7.10 9.98
CA ASN A 150 12.67 7.48 11.16
C ASN A 150 11.73 8.18 12.16
N GLN A 151 12.28 8.87 13.13
CA GLN A 151 11.54 9.64 14.14
C GLN A 151 11.93 11.13 14.09
N PHE A 152 12.26 11.64 12.89
CA PHE A 152 12.52 13.07 12.72
C PHE A 152 11.25 13.87 13.01
N SER A 153 11.41 15.00 13.71
CA SER A 153 10.27 15.79 14.20
C SER A 153 10.49 17.29 14.00
N GLY A 154 9.42 18.06 14.20
CA GLY A 154 9.45 19.51 14.03
C GLY A 154 9.28 19.96 12.56
N LEU A 155 9.62 21.20 12.30
CA LEU A 155 9.47 21.81 10.97
C LEU A 155 10.60 21.38 10.03
N ILE A 156 10.28 21.26 8.75
CA ILE A 156 11.32 21.19 7.70
C ILE A 156 11.90 22.60 7.52
N PRO A 157 13.24 22.75 7.50
CA PRO A 157 13.84 24.05 7.30
C PRO A 157 13.67 24.54 5.86
N GLU A 158 13.41 25.85 5.67
CA GLU A 158 13.27 26.49 4.37
C GLU A 158 14.49 26.29 3.46
N SER A 159 15.68 26.11 4.03
CA SER A 159 16.90 25.78 3.30
C SER A 159 16.86 24.45 2.55
N PHE A 160 15.87 23.61 2.82
CA PHE A 160 15.60 22.43 2.02
C PHE A 160 15.38 22.77 0.55
N CYS A 161 14.78 23.92 0.27
CA CYS A 161 14.54 24.42 -1.08
C CYS A 161 15.81 24.92 -1.79
N ASP A 162 16.92 25.08 -1.07
CA ASP A 162 18.23 25.41 -1.67
C ASP A 162 18.91 24.21 -2.33
N ILE A 163 18.39 22.99 -2.04
CA ILE A 163 18.90 21.74 -2.63
C ILE A 163 18.41 21.62 -4.08
N ASN A 164 19.32 21.38 -5.02
CA ASN A 164 18.95 21.14 -6.41
C ASN A 164 18.55 19.67 -6.64
N LEU A 165 17.41 19.25 -6.05
CA LEU A 165 16.90 17.89 -6.10
C LEU A 165 15.50 17.87 -6.75
N ALA A 166 15.22 16.84 -7.54
CA ALA A 166 13.89 16.62 -8.12
C ALA A 166 12.98 15.94 -7.08
N PHE A 167 12.36 16.73 -6.19
CA PHE A 167 11.53 16.25 -5.08
C PHE A 167 10.31 15.42 -5.52
N TYR A 168 9.81 15.65 -6.74
CA TYR A 168 8.71 14.88 -7.33
C TYR A 168 9.07 13.43 -7.70
N ASN A 169 10.32 13.04 -7.58
CA ASN A 169 10.78 11.70 -7.94
C ASN A 169 11.13 10.91 -6.67
N ALA A 170 10.27 9.97 -6.28
CA ALA A 170 10.44 9.13 -5.11
C ALA A 170 11.72 8.28 -5.12
N HIS A 171 12.31 7.99 -6.30
CA HIS A 171 13.62 7.34 -6.38
C HIS A 171 14.79 8.24 -6.00
N LEU A 172 14.58 9.55 -5.94
CA LEU A 172 15.60 10.54 -5.62
C LEU A 172 15.39 11.16 -4.24
N PHE A 173 14.12 11.26 -3.81
CA PHE A 173 13.74 11.91 -2.57
C PHE A 173 12.62 11.15 -1.86
N ASP A 174 12.81 10.89 -0.57
CA ASP A 174 11.76 10.39 0.31
C ASP A 174 12.02 10.82 1.76
N ILE A 175 10.99 11.34 2.42
CA ILE A 175 11.03 11.82 3.80
C ILE A 175 9.79 11.37 4.60
N SER A 176 8.98 10.48 4.02
CA SER A 176 7.78 9.93 4.64
C SER A 176 8.07 9.14 5.92
N GLY A 177 7.05 8.75 6.66
CA GLY A 177 7.19 7.92 7.84
C GLY A 177 8.03 8.56 8.96
N ASN A 178 7.88 9.87 9.17
CA ASN A 178 8.51 10.64 10.25
C ASN A 178 7.43 11.33 11.11
N GLN A 179 7.82 12.23 11.98
CA GLN A 179 6.94 13.04 12.86
C GLN A 179 7.07 14.54 12.51
N LEU A 180 7.28 14.85 11.22
CA LEU A 180 7.43 16.21 10.74
C LEU A 180 6.05 16.89 10.69
N VAL A 181 6.00 18.17 11.06
CA VAL A 181 4.75 18.92 11.17
C VAL A 181 4.71 20.10 10.19
N PRO A 182 3.51 20.46 9.69
CA PRO A 182 3.34 21.65 8.86
C PRO A 182 3.59 22.96 9.64
N PRO A 183 3.82 24.13 8.96
CA PRO A 183 3.83 24.26 7.51
C PRO A 183 5.09 23.70 6.87
N TYR A 184 4.93 23.09 5.69
CA TYR A 184 6.04 22.55 4.91
C TYR A 184 6.49 23.58 3.87
N PRO A 185 7.83 23.65 3.56
CA PRO A 185 8.33 24.51 2.48
C PRO A 185 7.67 24.17 1.14
N ASP A 186 7.37 25.18 0.32
CA ASP A 186 6.65 25.01 -0.96
C ASP A 186 7.30 23.99 -1.91
N CYS A 187 8.62 23.83 -1.87
CA CYS A 187 9.35 22.92 -2.75
C CYS A 187 9.11 21.43 -2.45
N VAL A 188 8.69 21.11 -1.24
CA VAL A 188 8.48 19.72 -0.78
C VAL A 188 7.05 19.43 -0.31
N SER A 189 6.20 20.45 -0.18
CA SER A 189 4.86 20.34 0.44
C SER A 189 4.00 19.21 -0.15
N TYR A 190 4.09 18.98 -1.47
CA TYR A 190 3.36 17.92 -2.18
C TYR A 190 4.08 16.57 -2.22
N PHE A 191 5.25 16.45 -1.61
CA PHE A 191 6.10 15.26 -1.71
C PHE A 191 6.53 14.72 -0.33
N MET A 192 5.79 15.14 0.69
CA MET A 192 6.10 14.78 2.09
C MET A 192 5.81 13.32 2.42
N GLY A 193 4.91 12.70 1.68
CA GLY A 193 4.36 11.43 2.05
C GLY A 193 3.64 11.47 3.41
N TYR A 194 3.35 10.31 4.00
CA TYR A 194 2.72 10.25 5.31
C TYR A 194 3.70 10.61 6.44
N GLN A 195 3.13 11.19 7.50
CA GLN A 195 3.85 11.50 8.75
C GLN A 195 3.06 10.93 9.93
N TYR A 196 3.74 10.47 10.98
CA TYR A 196 3.09 10.04 12.22
C TYR A 196 2.63 11.24 13.04
N SER A 197 1.40 11.22 13.54
CA SER A 197 0.87 12.27 14.40
C SER A 197 -0.07 11.71 15.45
N GLU A 198 0.22 11.98 16.73
CA GLU A 198 -0.69 11.65 17.83
C GLU A 198 -1.95 12.53 17.86
N GLU A 199 -2.00 13.60 17.05
CA GLU A 199 -3.17 14.49 16.93
C GLU A 199 -4.25 13.92 16.01
N CYS A 200 -3.90 12.95 15.14
CA CYS A 200 -4.83 12.26 14.26
C CYS A 200 -5.37 10.98 14.90
N GLU A 201 -6.67 10.72 14.76
CA GLU A 201 -7.30 9.47 15.19
C GLU A 201 -6.65 8.23 14.54
N SER A 202 -6.26 8.38 13.27
CA SER A 202 -5.57 7.35 12.49
C SER A 202 -4.08 7.22 12.82
N ASN A 203 -3.50 8.12 13.63
CA ASN A 203 -2.06 8.29 13.87
C ASN A 203 -1.22 8.68 12.63
N TYR A 204 -1.83 8.91 11.47
CA TYR A 204 -1.12 9.27 10.24
C TYR A 204 -1.59 10.62 9.69
N LEU A 205 -0.62 11.39 9.24
CA LEU A 205 -0.80 12.70 8.61
C LEU A 205 -0.24 12.62 7.19
N PHE A 206 -1.05 12.91 6.18
CA PHE A 206 -0.63 12.99 4.79
C PHE A 206 -0.80 14.43 4.28
N ASP A 207 0.27 15.03 3.77
CA ASP A 207 0.31 16.44 3.35
C ASP A 207 -0.25 17.44 4.39
N GLY A 208 -0.09 17.10 5.67
CA GLY A 208 -0.58 17.93 6.78
C GLY A 208 -2.05 17.70 7.15
N ILE A 209 -2.73 16.73 6.55
CA ILE A 209 -4.12 16.37 6.81
C ILE A 209 -4.18 14.96 7.40
N CYS A 210 -5.00 14.76 8.45
CA CYS A 210 -5.20 13.44 9.04
C CYS A 210 -5.85 12.49 8.03
N THR A 211 -5.31 11.27 7.89
CA THR A 211 -5.93 10.23 7.05
C THR A 211 -7.20 9.70 7.71
N GLU A 212 -8.16 9.29 6.90
CA GLU A 212 -9.39 8.66 7.40
C GLU A 212 -9.13 7.22 7.86
N GLN A 213 -9.50 6.92 9.11
CA GLN A 213 -9.34 5.59 9.69
C GLN A 213 -10.07 4.51 8.87
N ALA A 214 -11.22 4.83 8.31
CA ALA A 214 -12.01 3.91 7.50
C ALA A 214 -11.26 3.41 6.26
N ASP A 215 -10.42 4.23 5.65
CA ASP A 215 -9.60 3.85 4.49
C ASP A 215 -8.46 2.91 4.95
N LEU A 216 -7.82 3.22 6.08
CA LEU A 216 -6.78 2.37 6.66
C LEU A 216 -7.32 0.99 7.10
N ASP A 217 -8.54 0.94 7.64
CA ASP A 217 -9.19 -0.32 8.04
C ASP A 217 -9.36 -1.27 6.84
N VAL A 218 -9.66 -0.75 5.65
CA VAL A 218 -9.73 -1.56 4.42
C VAL A 218 -8.36 -2.10 4.03
N LEU A 219 -7.32 -1.27 4.10
CA LEU A 219 -5.95 -1.68 3.79
C LEU A 219 -5.47 -2.75 4.78
N GLN A 220 -5.82 -2.62 6.08
CA GLN A 220 -5.50 -3.62 7.08
C GLN A 220 -6.09 -5.00 6.74
N VAL A 221 -7.31 -5.05 6.22
CA VAL A 221 -7.92 -6.33 5.82
C VAL A 221 -7.16 -6.99 4.65
N PHE A 222 -6.63 -6.22 3.70
CA PHE A 222 -5.74 -6.78 2.67
C PHE A 222 -4.48 -7.40 3.28
N ILE A 223 -3.86 -6.72 4.25
CA ILE A 223 -2.67 -7.21 4.96
C ILE A 223 -3.01 -8.49 5.73
N ASP A 224 -4.10 -8.49 6.50
CA ASP A 224 -4.54 -9.63 7.30
C ASP A 224 -4.84 -10.85 6.42
N ASN A 225 -5.48 -10.65 5.27
CA ASN A 225 -5.76 -11.71 4.28
C ASN A 225 -4.47 -12.28 3.67
N SER A 226 -3.41 -11.49 3.62
CA SER A 226 -2.13 -11.82 2.98
C SER A 226 -1.05 -12.27 3.96
N ALA A 227 -1.35 -12.46 5.24
CA ALA A 227 -0.38 -12.64 6.32
C ALA A 227 0.66 -13.76 6.09
N GLU A 228 0.35 -14.78 5.27
CA GLU A 228 1.27 -15.89 4.95
C GLU A 228 2.09 -15.65 3.68
N THR A 229 1.70 -14.69 2.84
CA THR A 229 2.26 -14.47 1.49
C THR A 229 2.88 -13.10 1.32
N ILE A 230 2.46 -12.11 2.12
CA ILE A 230 2.85 -10.71 1.98
C ILE A 230 4.37 -10.53 2.04
N ASN A 231 4.89 -9.75 1.12
CA ASN A 231 6.33 -9.49 1.03
C ASN A 231 6.76 -8.53 2.15
N MET A 232 7.50 -9.03 3.13
CA MET A 232 8.01 -8.26 4.27
C MET A 232 9.02 -7.16 3.88
N GLU A 233 9.40 -7.04 2.62
CA GLU A 233 10.20 -5.90 2.16
C GLU A 233 9.39 -4.60 2.10
N MET A 234 8.04 -4.68 2.15
CA MET A 234 7.17 -3.53 2.37
C MET A 234 7.22 -2.99 3.81
N ASP A 235 7.72 -3.75 4.78
CA ASP A 235 7.98 -3.26 6.15
C ASP A 235 9.11 -2.22 6.12
N ASP A 236 8.76 -1.04 5.69
CA ASP A 236 9.69 0.06 5.48
C ASP A 236 10.27 0.59 6.78
N ASN A 237 9.48 0.61 7.85
CA ASN A 237 9.92 1.07 9.15
C ASN A 237 10.70 0.01 9.95
N GLY A 238 10.68 -1.26 9.52
CA GLY A 238 11.47 -2.36 10.11
C GLY A 238 10.93 -2.82 11.48
N ASN A 239 9.65 -2.59 11.76
CA ASN A 239 9.04 -2.97 13.05
C ASN A 239 8.61 -4.44 13.10
N GLY A 240 8.66 -5.15 11.96
CA GLY A 240 8.33 -6.57 11.82
C GLY A 240 6.88 -6.84 11.44
N ILE A 241 6.11 -5.81 11.12
CA ILE A 241 4.75 -5.87 10.57
C ILE A 241 4.62 -4.93 9.38
N ILE A 242 3.67 -5.19 8.49
CA ILE A 242 3.29 -4.23 7.45
C ILE A 242 2.15 -3.38 8.02
N ASP A 243 2.39 -2.08 8.14
CA ASP A 243 1.33 -1.12 8.52
C ASP A 243 0.45 -0.80 7.29
N PRO A 244 -0.84 -0.44 7.46
CA PRO A 244 -1.73 -0.12 6.34
C PRO A 244 -1.15 0.90 5.35
N ILE A 245 -0.39 1.87 5.86
CA ILE A 245 0.24 2.92 5.06
C ILE A 245 1.45 2.43 4.23
N GLU A 246 1.97 1.24 4.52
CA GLU A 246 3.09 0.61 3.83
C GLU A 246 2.63 -0.35 2.73
N LEU A 247 1.32 -0.61 2.62
CA LEU A 247 0.76 -1.51 1.64
C LEU A 247 0.84 -0.92 0.22
N GLY A 248 1.81 -1.37 -0.56
CA GLY A 248 2.01 -0.92 -1.94
C GLY A 248 2.35 0.57 -2.06
N THR A 249 2.11 1.14 -3.23
CA THR A 249 2.23 2.59 -3.45
C THR A 249 0.87 3.24 -3.30
N GLN A 250 0.78 4.29 -2.51
CA GLN A 250 -0.47 4.97 -2.18
C GLN A 250 -0.40 6.46 -2.49
N HIS A 251 -1.52 7.03 -2.99
CA HIS A 251 -1.73 8.47 -3.05
C HIS A 251 -2.96 8.86 -2.25
N TRP A 252 -2.81 9.91 -1.45
CA TRP A 252 -3.84 10.45 -0.57
C TRP A 252 -4.16 11.89 -0.95
N TRP A 253 -5.44 12.25 -0.92
CA TRP A 253 -5.90 13.61 -1.14
C TRP A 253 -6.98 13.95 -0.12
N ASP A 254 -6.81 15.09 0.58
CA ASP A 254 -7.72 15.55 1.63
C ASP A 254 -8.04 14.46 2.68
N GLY A 255 -7.00 13.70 3.09
CA GLY A 255 -7.09 12.62 4.07
C GLY A 255 -7.72 11.32 3.55
N ARG A 256 -8.09 11.21 2.27
CA ARG A 256 -8.71 10.03 1.66
C ARG A 256 -7.78 9.38 0.65
N LEU A 257 -7.83 8.06 0.59
CA LEU A 257 -7.06 7.29 -0.39
C LEU A 257 -7.63 7.48 -1.80
N THR A 258 -6.81 7.94 -2.73
CA THR A 258 -7.19 8.15 -4.14
C THR A 258 -6.54 7.15 -5.09
N GLU A 259 -5.43 6.56 -4.71
CA GLU A 259 -4.72 5.55 -5.49
C GLU A 259 -4.16 4.46 -4.59
N LEU A 260 -4.38 3.22 -4.95
CA LEU A 260 -3.73 2.05 -4.38
C LEU A 260 -3.11 1.24 -5.51
N ASN A 261 -1.78 1.14 -5.48
CA ASN A 261 -1.02 0.35 -6.44
C ASN A 261 -0.21 -0.71 -5.70
N CYS A 262 -0.65 -1.96 -5.81
CA CYS A 262 0.02 -3.13 -5.27
C CYS A 262 0.55 -4.03 -6.38
N ASN A 263 0.84 -3.47 -7.54
CA ASN A 263 1.47 -4.17 -8.64
C ASN A 263 2.99 -4.08 -8.53
N TYR A 264 3.62 -5.10 -9.03
CA TYR A 264 5.05 -5.34 -8.96
C TYR A 264 5.95 -4.40 -9.77
N ASP A 265 5.51 -3.84 -10.93
CA ASP A 265 6.48 -3.64 -12.03
C ASP A 265 7.03 -2.22 -12.25
N LEU A 266 6.67 -1.17 -11.54
CA LEU A 266 7.11 0.17 -11.96
C LEU A 266 8.19 0.83 -11.09
N ALA A 267 8.61 0.26 -9.98
CA ALA A 267 9.53 0.94 -9.06
C ALA A 267 10.77 0.17 -8.61
N ASN A 268 10.91 -1.11 -8.92
CA ASN A 268 12.02 -1.91 -8.36
C ASN A 268 13.07 -2.33 -9.38
N GLU A 269 14.17 -1.57 -9.48
CA GLU A 269 15.44 -2.02 -10.07
C GLU A 269 16.03 -3.27 -9.36
N ASN A 270 15.37 -3.79 -8.30
CA ASN A 270 15.83 -4.91 -7.47
C ASN A 270 15.17 -6.25 -7.80
N GLY A 271 14.15 -6.30 -8.68
CA GLY A 271 13.63 -7.56 -9.26
C GLY A 271 12.81 -8.43 -8.30
N PHE A 272 11.92 -7.86 -7.49
CA PHE A 272 10.97 -8.63 -6.67
C PHE A 272 9.70 -8.92 -7.45
N ASP A 273 9.31 -10.20 -7.49
CA ASP A 273 8.38 -10.75 -8.46
C ASP A 273 6.87 -10.62 -8.09
N ASP A 274 6.50 -10.19 -6.89
CA ASP A 274 5.15 -9.83 -6.45
C ASP A 274 5.14 -9.21 -5.04
N LEU A 275 4.12 -8.45 -4.68
CA LEU A 275 3.95 -7.96 -3.31
C LEU A 275 3.34 -9.02 -2.38
N GLY A 276 2.96 -10.16 -2.94
CA GLY A 276 2.42 -11.30 -2.21
C GLY A 276 1.04 -11.05 -1.62
N ILE A 277 0.26 -10.11 -2.16
CA ILE A 277 -1.11 -9.88 -1.71
C ILE A 277 -1.96 -11.07 -2.13
N SER A 278 -2.65 -11.67 -1.16
CA SER A 278 -3.44 -12.88 -1.35
C SER A 278 -4.79 -12.81 -0.65
N GLY A 279 -5.58 -13.88 -0.79
CA GLY A 279 -6.90 -13.97 -0.19
C GLY A 279 -7.95 -13.10 -0.90
N PRO A 280 -9.13 -12.94 -0.32
CA PRO A 280 -10.22 -12.21 -0.97
C PRO A 280 -10.01 -10.70 -0.96
N ILE A 281 -10.51 -10.03 -2.01
CA ILE A 281 -10.68 -8.57 -1.97
C ILE A 281 -11.64 -8.24 -0.82
N PRO A 282 -11.29 -7.32 0.09
CA PRO A 282 -12.15 -6.99 1.22
C PRO A 282 -13.55 -6.55 0.82
N ASP A 283 -14.59 -7.04 1.50
CA ASP A 283 -15.98 -6.57 1.31
C ASP A 283 -16.12 -5.06 1.59
N GLY A 284 -15.24 -4.50 2.42
CA GLY A 284 -15.16 -3.08 2.71
C GLY A 284 -14.53 -2.22 1.62
N ILE A 285 -14.08 -2.78 0.50
CA ILE A 285 -13.42 -2.01 -0.58
C ILE A 285 -14.24 -0.79 -1.03
N GLY A 286 -15.57 -0.92 -1.03
CA GLY A 286 -16.49 0.16 -1.41
C GLY A 286 -16.49 1.37 -0.47
N ASN A 287 -15.83 1.30 0.70
CA ASN A 287 -15.68 2.42 1.63
C ASN A 287 -14.56 3.40 1.19
N LEU A 288 -13.72 3.00 0.26
CA LEU A 288 -12.68 3.86 -0.32
C LEU A 288 -13.32 4.84 -1.32
N GLU A 289 -14.24 5.69 -0.84
CA GLU A 289 -15.13 6.52 -1.67
C GLU A 289 -14.39 7.49 -2.59
N SER A 290 -13.15 7.88 -2.24
CA SER A 290 -12.33 8.80 -3.04
C SER A 290 -11.41 8.09 -4.03
N LEU A 291 -11.41 6.74 -4.06
CA LEU A 291 -10.48 5.97 -4.88
C LEU A 291 -10.74 6.20 -6.38
N GLU A 292 -9.70 6.61 -7.09
CA GLU A 292 -9.69 6.83 -8.53
C GLU A 292 -8.96 5.69 -9.27
N PHE A 293 -7.92 5.11 -8.66
CA PHE A 293 -7.06 4.12 -9.28
C PHE A 293 -6.84 2.94 -8.34
N LEU A 294 -7.18 1.74 -8.82
CA LEU A 294 -6.96 0.47 -8.09
C LEU A 294 -6.19 -0.51 -8.99
N TRP A 295 -4.92 -0.72 -8.68
CA TRP A 295 -4.01 -1.62 -9.40
C TRP A 295 -3.57 -2.74 -8.47
N LEU A 296 -4.11 -3.94 -8.70
CA LEU A 296 -3.86 -5.16 -7.91
C LEU A 296 -3.50 -6.34 -8.82
N GLU A 297 -3.03 -6.07 -10.04
CA GLU A 297 -2.60 -7.11 -10.98
C GLU A 297 -1.36 -7.86 -10.49
N ASP A 298 -1.12 -9.04 -11.08
CA ASP A 298 0.03 -9.90 -10.80
C ASP A 298 0.19 -10.23 -9.29
N ASN A 299 -0.92 -10.67 -8.65
CA ASN A 299 -0.99 -11.07 -7.26
C ASN A 299 -1.65 -12.45 -7.09
N LEU A 300 -1.89 -12.86 -5.84
CA LEU A 300 -2.50 -14.14 -5.47
C LEU A 300 -3.93 -13.97 -4.91
N LEU A 301 -4.65 -12.94 -5.39
CA LEU A 301 -6.01 -12.65 -4.93
C LEU A 301 -6.98 -13.77 -5.34
N THR A 302 -7.82 -14.19 -4.40
CA THR A 302 -8.78 -15.28 -4.55
C THR A 302 -10.20 -14.82 -4.26
N GLY A 303 -11.18 -15.70 -4.43
CA GLY A 303 -12.59 -15.40 -4.13
C GLY A 303 -13.24 -14.46 -5.16
N PRO A 304 -14.50 -14.08 -4.92
CA PRO A 304 -15.25 -13.23 -5.85
C PRO A 304 -14.87 -11.76 -5.74
N ILE A 305 -15.10 -11.01 -6.82
CA ILE A 305 -15.09 -9.54 -6.77
C ILE A 305 -16.30 -9.11 -5.92
N PRO A 306 -16.10 -8.41 -4.80
CA PRO A 306 -17.22 -8.06 -3.92
C PRO A 306 -18.17 -7.05 -4.58
N PRO A 307 -19.50 -7.17 -4.39
CA PRO A 307 -20.47 -6.23 -4.96
C PRO A 307 -20.24 -4.76 -4.54
N SER A 308 -19.64 -4.55 -3.37
CA SER A 308 -19.28 -3.21 -2.87
C SER A 308 -18.30 -2.46 -3.79
N ILE A 309 -17.60 -3.15 -4.70
CA ILE A 309 -16.75 -2.50 -5.71
C ILE A 309 -17.52 -1.44 -6.51
N GLY A 310 -18.82 -1.68 -6.77
CA GLY A 310 -19.69 -0.76 -7.49
C GLY A 310 -19.98 0.57 -6.78
N ASN A 311 -19.53 0.72 -5.53
CA ASN A 311 -19.68 1.95 -4.76
C ASN A 311 -18.54 2.96 -4.99
N LEU A 312 -17.48 2.53 -5.65
CA LEU A 312 -16.32 3.37 -5.97
C LEU A 312 -16.65 4.33 -7.11
N SER A 313 -17.58 5.27 -6.87
CA SER A 313 -18.11 6.16 -7.92
C SER A 313 -17.05 7.04 -8.61
N ASN A 314 -15.90 7.26 -7.97
CA ASN A 314 -14.79 8.02 -8.52
C ASN A 314 -13.78 7.16 -9.30
N LEU A 315 -13.94 5.83 -9.28
CA LEU A 315 -12.97 4.91 -9.87
C LEU A 315 -12.88 5.06 -11.38
N LYS A 316 -11.66 5.27 -11.87
CA LYS A 316 -11.30 5.39 -13.28
C LYS A 316 -10.63 4.11 -13.81
N TYR A 317 -9.75 3.50 -13.01
CA TYR A 317 -9.04 2.29 -13.40
C TYR A 317 -9.26 1.20 -12.37
N LEU A 318 -9.74 0.04 -12.84
CA LEU A 318 -9.86 -1.19 -12.08
C LEU A 318 -9.06 -2.28 -12.78
N ILE A 319 -7.90 -2.59 -12.23
CA ILE A 319 -6.92 -3.49 -12.83
C ILE A 319 -6.65 -4.64 -11.87
N LEU A 320 -7.21 -5.82 -12.19
CA LEU A 320 -7.21 -7.04 -11.36
C LEU A 320 -6.71 -8.26 -12.15
N HIS A 321 -6.12 -8.08 -13.33
CA HIS A 321 -5.67 -9.20 -14.16
C HIS A 321 -4.51 -9.96 -13.52
N PHE A 322 -4.26 -11.21 -14.01
CA PHE A 322 -3.26 -12.11 -13.44
C PHE A 322 -3.41 -12.32 -11.93
N ASN A 323 -4.59 -12.85 -11.53
CA ASN A 323 -4.91 -13.26 -10.17
C ASN A 323 -5.65 -14.62 -10.19
N GLU A 324 -6.13 -15.08 -9.03
CA GLU A 324 -6.91 -16.30 -8.88
C GLU A 324 -8.39 -16.02 -8.52
N LEU A 325 -8.91 -14.86 -8.97
CA LEU A 325 -10.28 -14.44 -8.67
C LEU A 325 -11.30 -15.40 -9.28
N THR A 326 -12.36 -15.68 -8.52
CA THR A 326 -13.43 -16.63 -8.88
C THR A 326 -14.81 -15.99 -8.82
N GLY A 327 -15.86 -16.76 -9.07
CA GLY A 327 -17.24 -16.26 -9.01
C GLY A 327 -17.61 -15.32 -10.16
N PRO A 328 -18.84 -14.76 -10.16
CA PRO A 328 -19.30 -13.89 -11.24
C PRO A 328 -18.80 -12.45 -11.12
N ILE A 329 -18.78 -11.73 -12.25
CA ILE A 329 -18.66 -10.28 -12.25
C ILE A 329 -19.93 -9.70 -11.60
N PRO A 330 -19.83 -8.92 -10.51
CA PRO A 330 -21.01 -8.41 -9.83
C PRO A 330 -21.76 -7.39 -10.70
N PRO A 331 -23.10 -7.42 -10.77
CA PRO A 331 -23.87 -6.45 -11.55
C PRO A 331 -23.63 -4.99 -11.15
N SER A 332 -23.24 -4.75 -9.90
CA SER A 332 -22.87 -3.42 -9.40
C SER A 332 -21.66 -2.80 -10.11
N ILE A 333 -20.87 -3.59 -10.87
CA ILE A 333 -19.79 -3.05 -11.70
C ILE A 333 -20.30 -1.93 -12.63
N GLY A 334 -21.53 -2.04 -13.09
CA GLY A 334 -22.15 -1.03 -13.96
C GLY A 334 -22.42 0.32 -13.32
N ASN A 335 -22.28 0.42 -11.98
CA ASN A 335 -22.42 1.69 -11.24
C ASN A 335 -21.15 2.57 -11.36
N LEU A 336 -20.04 2.03 -11.83
CA LEU A 336 -18.75 2.72 -11.96
C LEU A 336 -18.77 3.69 -13.14
N SER A 337 -19.56 4.73 -13.07
CA SER A 337 -19.83 5.65 -14.20
C SER A 337 -18.59 6.41 -14.70
N ASN A 338 -17.53 6.52 -13.89
CA ASN A 338 -16.27 7.16 -14.25
C ASN A 338 -15.20 6.16 -14.74
N LEU A 339 -15.53 4.86 -14.81
CA LEU A 339 -14.56 3.84 -15.19
C LEU A 339 -14.14 3.96 -16.66
N GLU A 340 -12.84 4.08 -16.88
CA GLU A 340 -12.20 4.19 -18.19
C GLU A 340 -11.47 2.90 -18.59
N ILE A 341 -10.94 2.16 -17.60
CA ILE A 341 -10.18 0.91 -17.79
C ILE A 341 -10.70 -0.16 -16.84
N LEU A 342 -11.05 -1.33 -17.41
CA LEU A 342 -11.43 -2.53 -16.68
C LEU A 342 -10.62 -3.72 -17.19
N LYS A 343 -9.75 -4.27 -16.35
CA LYS A 343 -8.95 -5.46 -16.67
C LYS A 343 -9.18 -6.55 -15.63
N LEU A 344 -9.82 -7.61 -16.06
CA LEU A 344 -10.14 -8.81 -15.28
C LEU A 344 -9.59 -10.08 -15.91
N ASP A 345 -8.84 -9.97 -17.00
CA ASP A 345 -8.31 -11.10 -17.76
C ASP A 345 -7.32 -11.94 -16.94
N ASN A 346 -7.08 -13.18 -17.37
CA ASN A 346 -6.20 -14.13 -16.68
C ASN A 346 -6.59 -14.33 -15.19
N ASN A 347 -7.84 -14.75 -14.99
CA ASN A 347 -8.41 -15.11 -13.69
C ASN A 347 -9.22 -16.42 -13.83
N GLN A 348 -10.00 -16.77 -12.81
CA GLN A 348 -10.91 -17.92 -12.78
C GLN A 348 -12.37 -17.47 -12.64
N ILE A 349 -12.71 -16.28 -13.18
CA ILE A 349 -14.04 -15.67 -13.07
C ILE A 349 -15.03 -16.48 -13.88
N THR A 350 -16.21 -16.77 -13.31
CA THR A 350 -17.25 -17.65 -13.85
C THR A 350 -18.56 -16.91 -14.12
N GLY A 351 -19.57 -17.61 -14.65
CA GLY A 351 -20.90 -17.08 -14.88
C GLY A 351 -20.99 -16.17 -16.10
N HIS A 352 -22.00 -15.29 -16.12
CA HIS A 352 -22.24 -14.39 -17.24
C HIS A 352 -21.66 -12.99 -16.98
N ILE A 353 -21.30 -12.31 -18.06
CA ILE A 353 -21.04 -10.88 -17.98
C ILE A 353 -22.38 -10.17 -17.76
N PRO A 354 -22.54 -9.35 -16.72
CA PRO A 354 -23.82 -8.68 -16.45
C PRO A 354 -24.11 -7.61 -17.51
N ASP A 355 -25.41 -7.46 -17.88
CA ASP A 355 -25.82 -6.44 -18.86
C ASP A 355 -25.49 -5.01 -18.41
N SER A 356 -25.35 -4.78 -17.10
CA SER A 356 -24.93 -3.51 -16.52
C SER A 356 -23.56 -3.05 -16.97
N ILE A 357 -22.69 -3.96 -17.48
CA ILE A 357 -21.39 -3.60 -18.07
C ILE A 357 -21.54 -2.59 -19.21
N CYS A 358 -22.67 -2.62 -19.93
CA CYS A 358 -22.97 -1.70 -21.02
C CYS A 358 -23.26 -0.26 -20.54
N ALA A 359 -23.46 -0.05 -19.25
CA ALA A 359 -23.63 1.29 -18.67
C ALA A 359 -22.29 1.99 -18.41
N LEU A 360 -21.16 1.25 -18.47
CA LEU A 360 -19.84 1.81 -18.28
C LEU A 360 -19.44 2.75 -19.43
N ASN A 361 -18.69 3.80 -19.09
CA ASN A 361 -18.19 4.77 -20.05
C ASN A 361 -16.85 4.34 -20.68
N ILE A 362 -16.61 3.03 -20.81
CA ILE A 362 -15.40 2.48 -21.39
C ILE A 362 -15.46 2.51 -22.91
N LEU A 363 -14.37 2.93 -23.56
CA LEU A 363 -14.20 2.79 -25.01
C LEU A 363 -13.72 1.37 -25.32
N PHE A 364 -14.66 0.42 -25.48
CA PHE A 364 -14.36 -1.02 -25.62
C PHE A 364 -13.44 -1.38 -26.81
N ASN A 365 -13.38 -0.54 -27.83
CA ASN A 365 -12.58 -0.77 -29.04
C ASN A 365 -11.28 0.08 -29.08
N TRP A 366 -10.88 0.68 -27.98
CA TRP A 366 -9.72 1.56 -27.90
C TRP A 366 -8.52 0.81 -27.34
N GLN A 367 -7.38 0.82 -28.07
CA GLN A 367 -6.08 0.43 -27.55
C GLN A 367 -5.40 1.68 -26.99
N ASN A 368 -5.05 1.64 -25.70
CA ASN A 368 -4.26 2.66 -25.06
C ASN A 368 -2.78 2.32 -25.23
N ASP A 369 -1.98 3.25 -25.78
CA ASP A 369 -0.55 3.03 -26.02
C ASP A 369 0.24 2.74 -24.72
N LEU A 370 -0.31 3.13 -23.55
CA LEU A 370 0.32 2.93 -22.24
C LEU A 370 -0.13 1.64 -21.55
N PHE A 371 -1.41 1.25 -21.70
CA PHE A 371 -2.01 0.16 -20.92
C PHE A 371 -2.59 -0.96 -21.80
N GLY A 372 -2.48 -0.89 -23.13
CA GLY A 372 -3.11 -1.82 -24.05
C GLY A 372 -4.63 -1.62 -24.15
N ASP A 373 -5.43 -2.70 -24.13
CA ASP A 373 -6.88 -2.62 -24.25
C ASP A 373 -7.51 -2.02 -22.98
N ASN A 374 -8.48 -1.10 -23.13
CA ASN A 374 -9.21 -0.52 -22.01
C ASN A 374 -10.19 -1.50 -21.33
N PHE A 375 -10.58 -2.55 -22.05
CA PHE A 375 -11.45 -3.61 -21.55
C PHE A 375 -10.83 -4.97 -21.85
N ALA A 376 -10.60 -5.77 -20.82
CA ALA A 376 -10.06 -7.11 -20.95
C ALA A 376 -10.69 -8.06 -19.93
N VAL A 377 -11.29 -9.15 -20.41
CA VAL A 377 -11.92 -10.22 -19.61
C VAL A 377 -11.55 -11.61 -20.11
N TYR A 378 -10.67 -11.73 -21.08
CA TYR A 378 -10.25 -13.00 -21.69
C TYR A 378 -9.52 -13.91 -20.66
N ASN A 379 -9.33 -15.19 -21.03
CA ASN A 379 -8.70 -16.19 -20.16
C ASN A 379 -9.39 -16.29 -18.78
N ASN A 380 -10.72 -16.39 -18.81
CA ASN A 380 -11.59 -16.67 -17.66
C ASN A 380 -12.53 -17.85 -17.99
N GLN A 381 -13.54 -18.06 -17.20
CA GLN A 381 -14.55 -19.12 -17.37
C GLN A 381 -15.96 -18.51 -17.56
N LEU A 382 -16.01 -17.39 -18.30
CA LEU A 382 -17.26 -16.67 -18.55
C LEU A 382 -18.12 -17.39 -19.61
N CYS A 383 -19.41 -17.46 -19.35
CA CYS A 383 -20.39 -18.16 -20.19
C CYS A 383 -21.19 -17.22 -21.08
N SER A 384 -21.49 -17.65 -22.31
CA SER A 384 -22.44 -16.95 -23.20
C SER A 384 -23.91 -17.16 -22.74
N PRO A 385 -24.87 -16.27 -23.10
CA PRO A 385 -24.70 -15.13 -23.99
C PRO A 385 -23.95 -13.98 -23.35
N TYR A 386 -23.22 -13.23 -24.18
CA TYR A 386 -22.55 -12.02 -23.74
C TYR A 386 -23.37 -10.79 -24.13
N PRO A 387 -23.34 -9.70 -23.33
CA PRO A 387 -24.00 -8.45 -23.68
C PRO A 387 -23.50 -7.90 -25.02
N ASP A 388 -24.42 -7.36 -25.83
CA ASP A 388 -24.12 -6.90 -27.22
C ASP A 388 -22.95 -5.87 -27.25
N CYS A 389 -22.82 -5.03 -26.20
CA CYS A 389 -21.79 -3.99 -26.16
C CYS A 389 -20.36 -4.53 -26.03
N VAL A 390 -20.17 -5.75 -25.53
CA VAL A 390 -18.86 -6.36 -25.28
C VAL A 390 -18.64 -7.68 -26.00
N SER A 391 -19.64 -8.21 -26.72
CA SER A 391 -19.60 -9.54 -27.34
C SER A 391 -18.38 -9.79 -28.24
N ASP A 392 -17.91 -8.75 -28.94
CA ASP A 392 -16.73 -8.81 -29.81
C ASP A 392 -15.39 -8.69 -29.07
N TYR A 393 -15.41 -8.34 -27.79
CA TYR A 393 -14.23 -8.01 -26.97
C TYR A 393 -13.96 -8.97 -25.80
N VAL A 394 -14.80 -10.01 -25.65
CA VAL A 394 -14.71 -10.98 -24.54
C VAL A 394 -13.44 -11.85 -24.63
N GLY A 395 -12.95 -12.09 -25.85
CA GLY A 395 -11.78 -12.93 -26.09
C GLY A 395 -12.01 -14.40 -25.79
N ILE A 396 -10.94 -15.17 -25.56
CA ILE A 396 -10.99 -16.62 -25.33
C ILE A 396 -11.43 -16.87 -23.88
N GLN A 397 -12.41 -17.79 -23.72
CA GLN A 397 -12.92 -18.25 -22.42
C GLN A 397 -12.82 -19.78 -22.31
N ASP A 398 -12.55 -20.29 -21.13
CA ASP A 398 -12.76 -21.72 -20.83
C ASP A 398 -14.24 -21.96 -20.48
N THR A 399 -14.98 -22.39 -21.46
CA THR A 399 -16.43 -22.66 -21.33
C THR A 399 -16.75 -24.08 -20.89
N SER A 400 -15.77 -24.86 -20.43
CA SER A 400 -15.96 -26.26 -20.01
C SER A 400 -16.97 -26.44 -18.88
N ASN A 401 -17.12 -25.41 -18.04
CA ASN A 401 -18.05 -25.38 -16.91
C ASN A 401 -19.40 -24.74 -17.27
N CYS A 402 -19.59 -24.23 -18.51
CA CYS A 402 -20.84 -23.64 -18.94
C CYS A 402 -21.86 -24.71 -19.28
N THR A 403 -22.95 -24.79 -18.56
CA THR A 403 -24.04 -25.74 -18.83
C THR A 403 -25.12 -25.10 -19.68
N LEU A 404 -25.87 -25.94 -20.46
CA LEU A 404 -27.03 -25.47 -21.24
C LEU A 404 -28.15 -24.86 -20.37
N ALA A 405 -28.08 -25.04 -19.05
CA ALA A 405 -28.97 -24.46 -18.07
C ALA A 405 -28.62 -22.99 -17.76
N ASP A 406 -27.38 -22.57 -18.03
CA ASP A 406 -26.91 -21.20 -17.77
C ASP A 406 -27.48 -20.18 -18.78
N VAL A 407 -28.21 -20.66 -19.78
CA VAL A 407 -28.79 -19.81 -20.85
C VAL A 407 -30.02 -19.02 -20.37
N GLN A 408 -30.52 -19.21 -19.16
CA GLN A 408 -31.79 -18.55 -18.74
C GLN A 408 -32.03 -18.28 -17.25
N SER A 409 -31.06 -18.19 -16.35
CA SER A 409 -31.32 -17.58 -15.01
C SER A 409 -30.01 -17.32 -14.27
N ASP A 410 -29.93 -16.20 -13.57
CA ASP A 410 -28.97 -16.03 -12.46
C ASP A 410 -28.98 -17.31 -11.60
N PRO A 411 -27.80 -17.76 -11.09
CA PRO A 411 -27.78 -18.97 -10.25
C PRO A 411 -28.76 -18.78 -9.12
N ILE A 412 -29.74 -19.71 -9.02
CA ILE A 412 -30.71 -19.67 -7.92
C ILE A 412 -29.90 -19.84 -6.63
N PRO A 413 -29.96 -18.87 -5.71
CA PRO A 413 -29.22 -18.95 -4.45
C PRO A 413 -29.64 -20.24 -3.70
N GLU A 414 -28.67 -20.91 -3.08
CA GLU A 414 -28.98 -22.13 -2.30
C GLU A 414 -29.70 -21.81 -0.99
N TYR A 415 -29.56 -20.57 -0.50
CA TYR A 415 -30.10 -20.13 0.79
C TYR A 415 -30.81 -18.79 0.69
N TYR A 416 -31.73 -18.53 1.64
CA TYR A 416 -32.16 -17.17 1.89
C TYR A 416 -31.06 -16.39 2.54
N GLU A 417 -30.79 -15.19 2.04
CA GLU A 417 -29.80 -14.28 2.60
C GLU A 417 -30.36 -12.86 2.63
N LEU A 418 -30.03 -12.14 3.68
CA LEU A 418 -30.16 -10.69 3.77
C LEU A 418 -28.74 -10.13 3.87
N SER A 419 -28.30 -9.45 2.82
CA SER A 419 -26.95 -8.86 2.73
C SER A 419 -26.81 -7.69 3.70
N GLU A 420 -25.58 -7.27 3.96
CA GLU A 420 -25.34 -6.04 4.71
C GLU A 420 -25.86 -4.84 3.90
N PRO A 421 -26.69 -3.98 4.50
CA PRO A 421 -27.15 -2.78 3.82
C PRO A 421 -26.00 -1.85 3.50
N TYR A 422 -25.99 -1.27 2.30
CA TYR A 422 -24.92 -0.39 1.88
C TYR A 422 -25.45 0.88 1.18
N PRO A 423 -24.84 2.03 1.52
CA PRO A 423 -23.86 2.27 2.57
C PRO A 423 -24.40 2.03 3.98
N ASN A 424 -23.52 1.69 4.95
CA ASN A 424 -23.87 1.57 6.36
C ASN A 424 -22.61 1.91 7.22
N PRO A 425 -22.53 3.07 7.89
CA PRO A 425 -23.60 4.09 8.05
C PRO A 425 -24.00 4.78 6.74
N PHE A 426 -25.22 5.33 6.68
CA PHE A 426 -25.76 5.96 5.48
C PHE A 426 -26.39 7.33 5.76
N ASN A 427 -26.45 8.17 4.73
CA ASN A 427 -27.10 9.47 4.78
C ASN A 427 -28.27 9.48 3.78
N ALA A 428 -29.47 9.47 4.31
CA ALA A 428 -30.75 9.43 3.62
C ALA A 428 -31.09 8.11 2.91
N GLU A 429 -30.20 7.50 2.12
CA GLU A 429 -30.52 6.32 1.31
C GLU A 429 -29.52 5.19 1.52
N THR A 430 -30.00 3.92 1.50
CA THR A 430 -29.17 2.72 1.51
C THR A 430 -29.81 1.64 0.65
N THR A 431 -28.99 0.76 0.07
CA THR A 431 -29.43 -0.40 -0.69
C THR A 431 -29.45 -1.64 0.20
N ILE A 432 -30.46 -2.46 0.07
CA ILE A 432 -30.66 -3.70 0.81
C ILE A 432 -30.71 -4.83 -0.20
N GLY A 433 -29.64 -5.63 -0.28
CA GLY A 433 -29.58 -6.84 -1.08
C GLY A 433 -30.18 -8.03 -0.34
N PHE A 434 -30.83 -8.94 -1.06
CA PHE A 434 -31.32 -10.19 -0.51
C PHE A 434 -31.42 -11.28 -1.58
N SER A 435 -31.42 -12.54 -1.14
CA SER A 435 -31.54 -13.68 -2.05
C SER A 435 -32.60 -14.66 -1.59
N LEU A 436 -33.24 -15.31 -2.58
CA LEU A 436 -34.22 -16.35 -2.36
C LEU A 436 -33.87 -17.62 -3.14
N PRO A 437 -33.80 -18.80 -2.47
CA PRO A 437 -33.56 -20.08 -3.14
C PRO A 437 -34.78 -20.59 -3.93
N LEU A 438 -35.95 -20.08 -3.63
CA LEU A 438 -37.22 -20.46 -4.30
C LEU A 438 -38.20 -19.29 -4.24
N LYS A 439 -39.21 -19.34 -5.12
CA LYS A 439 -40.30 -18.36 -5.11
C LYS A 439 -41.07 -18.42 -3.80
N ASP A 440 -41.12 -17.29 -3.07
CA ASP A 440 -41.77 -17.22 -1.75
C ASP A 440 -42.43 -15.85 -1.48
N ILE A 441 -43.22 -15.79 -0.41
CA ILE A 441 -43.76 -14.53 0.12
C ILE A 441 -42.70 -13.95 1.07
N LEU A 442 -42.27 -12.73 0.75
CA LEU A 442 -41.26 -12.03 1.51
C LEU A 442 -41.79 -10.74 2.09
N ASN A 443 -41.33 -10.45 3.32
CA ASN A 443 -41.46 -9.13 3.93
C ASN A 443 -40.08 -8.59 4.29
N ILE A 444 -39.85 -7.33 4.02
CA ILE A 444 -38.70 -6.57 4.57
C ILE A 444 -39.27 -5.37 5.31
N ASP A 445 -39.03 -5.36 6.61
CA ASP A 445 -39.58 -4.39 7.56
C ASP A 445 -38.45 -3.67 8.30
N ILE A 446 -38.64 -2.39 8.59
CA ILE A 446 -37.71 -1.55 9.35
C ILE A 446 -38.23 -1.38 10.78
N TYR A 447 -37.33 -1.53 11.74
CA TYR A 447 -37.64 -1.39 13.18
C TYR A 447 -36.70 -0.35 13.83
N ASP A 448 -37.21 0.34 14.86
CA ASP A 448 -36.39 1.18 15.73
C ASP A 448 -35.68 0.36 16.82
N MET A 449 -34.81 1.01 17.61
CA MET A 449 -34.10 0.40 18.74
C MET A 449 -34.97 -0.24 19.82
N ASN A 450 -36.28 0.11 19.86
CA ASN A 450 -37.23 -0.44 20.81
C ASN A 450 -38.01 -1.63 20.21
N GLY A 451 -37.67 -2.07 19.01
CA GLY A 451 -38.37 -3.14 18.29
C GLY A 451 -39.71 -2.72 17.71
N ARG A 452 -39.99 -1.43 17.62
CA ARG A 452 -41.23 -0.93 17.01
C ARG A 452 -41.04 -0.85 15.51
N LYS A 453 -41.91 -1.45 14.74
CA LYS A 453 -41.93 -1.34 13.28
C LYS A 453 -42.20 0.09 12.84
N ILE A 454 -41.27 0.63 12.03
CA ILE A 454 -41.33 1.99 11.50
C ILE A 454 -41.91 2.00 10.10
N GLN A 455 -41.48 1.06 9.26
CA GLN A 455 -41.84 1.03 7.85
C GLN A 455 -41.87 -0.43 7.36
N SER A 456 -42.67 -0.71 6.34
CA SER A 456 -42.58 -1.93 5.54
C SER A 456 -42.10 -1.53 4.16
N LEU A 457 -40.94 -2.05 3.77
CA LEU A 457 -40.35 -1.74 2.46
C LEU A 457 -40.97 -2.59 1.38
N ILE A 458 -41.09 -3.90 1.64
CA ILE A 458 -41.72 -4.83 0.72
C ILE A 458 -42.65 -5.82 1.45
N HIS A 459 -43.68 -6.21 0.75
CA HIS A 459 -44.54 -7.32 1.12
C HIS A 459 -45.16 -7.92 -0.14
N GLY A 460 -44.77 -9.13 -0.52
CA GLY A 460 -45.26 -9.75 -1.74
C GLY A 460 -44.60 -11.08 -2.09
N ILE A 461 -44.95 -11.59 -3.25
CA ILE A 461 -44.37 -12.81 -3.82
C ILE A 461 -43.19 -12.39 -4.69
N PHE A 462 -42.03 -12.96 -4.42
CA PHE A 462 -40.80 -12.76 -5.19
C PHE A 462 -40.35 -14.07 -5.80
N ASP A 463 -39.80 -14.00 -7.01
CA ASP A 463 -39.19 -15.16 -7.66
C ASP A 463 -37.84 -15.48 -7.01
N SER A 464 -37.31 -16.69 -7.22
CA SER A 464 -35.98 -17.08 -6.78
C SER A 464 -34.90 -16.23 -7.48
N GLY A 465 -33.79 -15.98 -6.80
CA GLY A 465 -32.69 -15.18 -7.31
C GLY A 465 -32.23 -14.11 -6.32
N TYR A 466 -31.26 -13.29 -6.76
CA TYR A 466 -30.80 -12.12 -6.05
C TYR A 466 -31.66 -10.92 -6.39
N GLN A 467 -31.96 -10.10 -5.38
CA GLN A 467 -32.81 -8.92 -5.47
C GLN A 467 -32.21 -7.78 -4.66
N GLU A 468 -32.49 -6.54 -5.07
CA GLU A 468 -32.08 -5.34 -4.34
C GLU A 468 -33.26 -4.38 -4.21
N ILE A 469 -33.31 -3.66 -3.10
CA ILE A 469 -34.25 -2.56 -2.87
C ILE A 469 -33.53 -1.37 -2.29
N HIS A 470 -33.96 -0.19 -2.71
CA HIS A 470 -33.47 1.07 -2.14
C HIS A 470 -34.39 1.52 -1.01
N TRP A 471 -33.82 1.89 0.10
CA TRP A 471 -34.52 2.46 1.23
C TRP A 471 -34.15 3.92 1.43
N ASP A 472 -35.10 4.81 1.16
CA ASP A 472 -35.02 6.24 1.52
C ASP A 472 -35.54 6.43 2.96
N ALA A 473 -34.63 6.81 3.87
CA ALA A 473 -34.88 7.14 5.27
C ALA A 473 -34.86 8.66 5.52
N GLY A 474 -34.99 9.48 4.48
CA GLY A 474 -34.84 10.94 4.55
C GLY A 474 -35.78 11.63 5.54
N GLU A 475 -36.90 11.05 5.94
CA GLU A 475 -37.82 11.55 6.96
C GLU A 475 -37.49 11.08 8.38
N LEU A 476 -36.59 10.10 8.54
CA LEU A 476 -36.22 9.55 9.85
C LEU A 476 -35.11 10.36 10.50
N SER A 477 -35.01 10.29 11.83
CA SER A 477 -33.92 10.92 12.58
C SER A 477 -32.66 10.06 12.58
N SER A 478 -31.47 10.69 12.67
CA SER A 478 -30.22 9.95 12.88
C SER A 478 -30.35 8.95 14.04
N GLY A 479 -29.88 7.72 13.85
CA GLY A 479 -30.00 6.68 14.84
C GLY A 479 -29.78 5.28 14.27
N ILE A 480 -29.86 4.28 15.13
CA ILE A 480 -29.76 2.86 14.78
C ILE A 480 -31.13 2.33 14.44
N TYR A 481 -31.20 1.61 13.32
CA TYR A 481 -32.38 0.90 12.86
C TYR A 481 -32.06 -0.57 12.59
N PHE A 482 -33.07 -1.41 12.48
CA PHE A 482 -32.92 -2.82 12.15
C PHE A 482 -33.79 -3.14 10.92
N ILE A 483 -33.17 -3.74 9.92
CA ILE A 483 -33.83 -4.26 8.73
C ILE A 483 -34.05 -5.72 8.98
N GLN A 484 -35.31 -6.15 8.94
CA GLN A 484 -35.68 -7.55 9.11
C GLN A 484 -36.35 -8.09 7.84
N MET A 485 -35.70 -9.09 7.25
CA MET A 485 -36.27 -9.92 6.21
C MET A 485 -36.94 -11.13 6.81
N SER A 486 -38.17 -11.44 6.41
CA SER A 486 -38.87 -12.61 6.84
C SER A 486 -39.64 -13.28 5.69
N SER A 487 -39.58 -14.60 5.64
CA SER A 487 -40.40 -15.45 4.78
C SER A 487 -41.09 -16.54 5.63
N ARG A 488 -41.63 -17.58 4.99
CA ARG A 488 -42.33 -18.63 5.69
C ARG A 488 -41.48 -19.33 6.75
N ASP A 489 -40.23 -19.63 6.42
CA ASP A 489 -39.32 -20.46 7.24
C ASP A 489 -37.97 -19.77 7.51
N PHE A 490 -37.84 -18.47 7.18
CA PHE A 490 -36.57 -17.72 7.31
C PHE A 490 -36.80 -16.35 7.92
N ILE A 491 -35.94 -15.97 8.86
CA ILE A 491 -35.86 -14.62 9.42
C ILE A 491 -34.39 -14.24 9.55
N ALA A 492 -34.01 -13.09 8.99
CA ALA A 492 -32.70 -12.45 9.17
C ALA A 492 -32.89 -11.00 9.57
N THR A 493 -31.97 -10.47 10.34
CA THR A 493 -31.96 -9.06 10.77
C THR A 493 -30.57 -8.47 10.65
N LYS A 494 -30.49 -7.30 10.03
CA LYS A 494 -29.26 -6.51 9.91
C LYS A 494 -29.43 -5.16 10.62
N LYS A 495 -28.36 -4.71 11.26
CA LYS A 495 -28.30 -3.39 11.90
C LYS A 495 -27.82 -2.35 10.87
N VAL A 496 -28.44 -1.19 10.89
CA VAL A 496 -28.06 -0.09 10.02
C VAL A 496 -28.05 1.22 10.81
N THR A 497 -27.14 2.12 10.47
CA THR A 497 -26.96 3.40 11.15
C THR A 497 -27.23 4.56 10.18
N LEU A 498 -28.25 5.35 10.46
CA LEU A 498 -28.57 6.59 9.73
C LEU A 498 -27.84 7.77 10.38
N ILE A 499 -27.07 8.48 9.59
CA ILE A 499 -26.34 9.70 9.98
C ILE A 499 -26.86 10.85 9.10
N LYS A 500 -27.32 11.92 9.72
CA LYS A 500 -27.73 13.15 9.02
C LYS A 500 -26.88 14.33 9.46
#